data_af66e8c4e337cfbf9324fcbb0dd6520d
#
_entry.id   af66e8c4e337cfbf9324fcbb0dd6520d
#
_cell.length_a   1.000
_cell.length_b   1.000
_cell.length_c   1.000
_cell.angle_alpha   90.00
_cell.angle_beta   90.00
_cell.angle_gamma   90.00
#
_symmetry.space_group_name_H-M   'P 1'
#
loop_
_entity.id
_entity.type
_entity.pdbx_description
1 polymer ?
#
loop_
_entity_poly.entity_id
_entity_poly.type
_entity_poly.pdbx_seq_one_letter_code
_entity_poly.pdbx_strand_id
1 'polypeptide(L)'
;PNKKGVKLIIDFGQKVASKANVKAVSGAYALVVNEKGITITGFDERGAFYGIQTLKQLVESPVSSGSALPFVEINDYPDLPNRGVVEGFYGTPWSHEVRLSLIDFYGKFKMNSYLYGPKDDPYHSCPNWRLPYPEKEAQHIKELVNACNRNYVDFVWAIHPGQDIKWNEEDYQNLINKFNWMYDLGVRHFAIFFDDISGEGTNPLKQTELLNRLTEEFVKVKGDVSPLTVCPTDYSKLWANPTEKGSLAIYGKTLNPEIKVFWTGDVVCSDLTPETLDFINSRIKRPAYYWWNYPVTDYIRNFLLQGPVYGLDTSLTANETCGIVSNPMEHGEASKLALYGVADYTWNIANYNAIDNWERGLAELVPEATDAYRTFAIHSSDTENGYRRDESWETQTFRLADWTDEAANALEEEFKKVESAPARLESSCKNAALINELRPWLTEFGKLGTRGKQAIELARIYRSGKDDALFWEKYIQNIMTPEDRRSYEAHKSGTLKLQPFYENAMDDMAHGYLKKLSGKVPTDYRGIGSFSSAHTVQTKLMLDNDSTTFYTSGIAQKANDWIGVDLRDVRDVTEISILQGRNSKDDVDYFDHDIVVCSADGRTW
;
A
#
# COMPACT_ATOMS: atom_id res chain seq x y z
N PRO A 1 -12.34 5.00 -49.99
CA PRO A 1 -11.83 4.34 -48.80
C PRO A 1 -12.06 2.84 -48.94
N ASN A 2 -10.96 2.09 -49.19
CA ASN A 2 -11.00 0.65 -49.29
C ASN A 2 -11.39 0.07 -47.93
N LYS A 3 -12.53 -0.61 -47.84
CA LYS A 3 -13.00 -1.40 -46.69
C LYS A 3 -12.17 -2.67 -46.43
N LYS A 4 -10.88 -2.67 -46.68
CA LYS A 4 -10.02 -3.77 -46.23
C LYS A 4 -9.55 -3.44 -44.82
N GLY A 5 -10.04 -4.20 -43.83
CA GLY A 5 -9.57 -4.11 -42.45
C GLY A 5 -8.04 -4.32 -42.36
N VAL A 6 -7.44 -3.82 -41.29
CA VAL A 6 -6.01 -4.04 -40.98
C VAL A 6 -5.83 -5.52 -40.64
N LYS A 7 -4.84 -6.17 -41.25
CA LYS A 7 -4.52 -7.57 -40.96
C LYS A 7 -3.89 -7.65 -39.55
N LEU A 8 -4.48 -8.46 -38.68
CA LEU A 8 -3.93 -8.80 -37.37
C LEU A 8 -3.49 -10.27 -37.37
N ILE A 9 -2.24 -10.52 -37.02
CA ILE A 9 -1.67 -11.87 -36.84
C ILE A 9 -1.26 -11.99 -35.39
N ILE A 10 -1.69 -13.05 -34.73
CA ILE A 10 -1.27 -13.42 -33.38
C ILE A 10 -0.74 -14.84 -33.43
N ASP A 11 0.47 -15.03 -32.96
CA ASP A 11 1.15 -16.33 -32.92
C ASP A 11 1.97 -16.45 -31.63
N PHE A 12 2.25 -17.67 -31.20
CA PHE A 12 3.06 -17.92 -30.01
C PHE A 12 3.78 -19.26 -30.08
N GLY A 13 4.74 -19.42 -29.20
CA GLY A 13 5.54 -20.63 -29.05
C GLY A 13 7.01 -20.41 -29.38
N GLN A 14 7.86 -21.26 -28.82
CA GLN A 14 9.31 -21.08 -28.83
C GLN A 14 9.93 -20.89 -30.23
N LYS A 15 9.42 -21.62 -31.25
CA LYS A 15 9.95 -21.55 -32.62
C LYS A 15 9.66 -20.21 -33.30
N VAL A 16 8.44 -19.67 -33.14
CA VAL A 16 8.07 -18.37 -33.74
C VAL A 16 8.68 -17.23 -32.94
N ALA A 17 8.71 -17.32 -31.62
CA ALA A 17 9.34 -16.38 -30.72
C ALA A 17 10.83 -16.20 -31.05
N SER A 18 11.57 -17.29 -31.23
CA SER A 18 12.99 -17.25 -31.61
C SER A 18 13.23 -16.53 -32.94
N LYS A 19 12.35 -16.70 -33.94
CA LYS A 19 12.44 -16.01 -35.23
C LYS A 19 12.15 -14.50 -35.12
N ALA A 20 11.36 -14.10 -34.15
CA ALA A 20 11.00 -12.71 -33.85
C ALA A 20 11.90 -12.08 -32.78
N ASN A 21 12.99 -12.73 -32.38
CA ASN A 21 13.92 -12.32 -31.33
C ASN A 21 13.24 -12.04 -29.96
N VAL A 22 12.14 -12.72 -29.67
CA VAL A 22 11.46 -12.63 -28.37
C VAL A 22 12.29 -13.33 -27.32
N LYS A 23 12.48 -12.71 -26.16
CA LYS A 23 13.22 -13.31 -25.04
C LYS A 23 12.55 -14.61 -24.58
N ALA A 24 13.35 -15.60 -24.24
CA ALA A 24 12.88 -16.93 -23.82
C ALA A 24 12.44 -16.93 -22.33
N VAL A 25 11.45 -16.10 -22.01
CA VAL A 25 10.81 -16.05 -20.67
C VAL A 25 9.30 -15.99 -20.84
N SER A 26 8.56 -16.59 -19.89
CA SER A 26 7.09 -16.57 -19.90
C SER A 26 6.57 -15.14 -19.86
N GLY A 27 5.61 -14.83 -20.74
CA GLY A 27 5.04 -13.51 -20.88
C GLY A 27 5.78 -12.56 -21.81
N ALA A 28 6.95 -12.93 -22.35
CA ALA A 28 7.66 -12.12 -23.34
C ALA A 28 6.94 -12.11 -24.68
N TYR A 29 6.99 -10.98 -25.39
CA TYR A 29 6.35 -10.80 -26.68
C TYR A 29 7.06 -9.77 -27.58
N ALA A 30 6.79 -9.86 -28.87
CA ALA A 30 7.03 -8.79 -29.83
C ALA A 30 5.70 -8.31 -30.42
N LEU A 31 5.55 -6.98 -30.55
CA LEU A 31 4.42 -6.32 -31.22
C LEU A 31 4.97 -5.44 -32.32
N VAL A 32 4.56 -5.68 -33.56
CA VAL A 32 4.97 -4.91 -34.73
C VAL A 32 3.73 -4.34 -35.41
N VAL A 33 3.70 -3.02 -35.59
CA VAL A 33 2.70 -2.28 -36.37
C VAL A 33 3.40 -1.63 -37.53
N ASN A 34 3.05 -2.01 -38.77
CA ASN A 34 3.63 -1.48 -39.98
C ASN A 34 2.61 -1.50 -41.14
N GLU A 35 3.06 -1.15 -42.38
CA GLU A 35 2.21 -1.12 -43.56
C GLU A 35 1.54 -2.45 -43.92
N LYS A 36 2.13 -3.57 -43.49
CA LYS A 36 1.60 -4.94 -43.73
C LYS A 36 0.52 -5.34 -42.74
N GLY A 37 0.37 -4.58 -41.65
CA GLY A 37 -0.59 -4.84 -40.59
C GLY A 37 0.03 -4.90 -39.20
N ILE A 38 -0.63 -5.63 -38.32
CA ILE A 38 -0.23 -5.79 -36.91
C ILE A 38 0.16 -7.25 -36.69
N THR A 39 1.33 -7.47 -36.09
CA THR A 39 1.80 -8.81 -35.71
C THR A 39 2.14 -8.85 -34.24
N ILE A 40 1.60 -9.80 -33.50
CA ILE A 40 1.95 -10.11 -32.11
C ILE A 40 2.54 -11.51 -32.08
N THR A 41 3.74 -11.64 -31.52
CA THR A 41 4.42 -12.91 -31.34
C THR A 41 4.76 -13.10 -29.86
N GLY A 42 4.12 -14.06 -29.19
CA GLY A 42 4.42 -14.40 -27.80
C GLY A 42 5.45 -15.53 -27.68
N PHE A 43 6.27 -15.53 -26.64
CA PHE A 43 7.07 -16.69 -26.27
C PHE A 43 6.15 -17.87 -25.90
N ASP A 44 5.05 -17.56 -25.23
CA ASP A 44 3.95 -18.45 -24.85
C ASP A 44 2.58 -17.73 -25.05
N GLU A 45 1.49 -18.38 -24.70
CA GLU A 45 0.14 -17.80 -24.77
C GLU A 45 0.01 -16.54 -23.90
N ARG A 46 0.64 -16.53 -22.74
CA ARG A 46 0.67 -15.37 -21.83
C ARG A 46 1.36 -14.18 -22.49
N GLY A 47 2.47 -14.40 -23.18
CA GLY A 47 3.16 -13.36 -23.96
C GLY A 47 2.29 -12.81 -25.08
N ALA A 48 1.60 -13.65 -25.82
CA ALA A 48 0.64 -13.21 -26.84
C ALA A 48 -0.50 -12.37 -26.24
N PHE A 49 -1.05 -12.78 -25.10
CA PHE A 49 -2.05 -12.01 -24.36
C PHE A 49 -1.52 -10.63 -23.92
N TYR A 50 -0.29 -10.56 -23.39
CA TYR A 50 0.31 -9.30 -22.99
C TYR A 50 0.60 -8.36 -24.19
N GLY A 51 0.98 -8.92 -25.34
CA GLY A 51 1.07 -8.17 -26.57
C GLY A 51 -0.27 -7.55 -27.00
N ILE A 52 -1.39 -8.28 -26.79
CA ILE A 52 -2.74 -7.74 -27.03
C ILE A 52 -3.05 -6.61 -26.05
N GLN A 53 -2.69 -6.73 -24.76
CA GLN A 53 -2.91 -5.64 -23.80
C GLN A 53 -2.13 -4.36 -24.20
N THR A 54 -0.89 -4.51 -24.66
CA THR A 54 -0.10 -3.38 -25.17
C THR A 54 -0.74 -2.78 -26.43
N LEU A 55 -1.23 -3.59 -27.35
CA LEU A 55 -1.95 -3.09 -28.52
C LEU A 55 -3.21 -2.30 -28.11
N LYS A 56 -3.98 -2.77 -27.12
CA LYS A 56 -5.14 -2.03 -26.60
C LYS A 56 -4.72 -0.66 -26.03
N GLN A 57 -3.65 -0.60 -25.24
CA GLN A 57 -3.11 0.66 -24.71
C GLN A 57 -2.68 1.62 -25.83
N LEU A 58 -2.07 1.12 -26.90
CA LEU A 58 -1.72 1.94 -28.07
C LEU A 58 -2.96 2.50 -28.77
N VAL A 59 -4.03 1.71 -28.90
CA VAL A 59 -5.30 2.14 -29.50
C VAL A 59 -6.01 3.20 -28.65
N GLU A 60 -5.99 3.04 -27.34
CA GLU A 60 -6.64 3.93 -26.37
C GLU A 60 -5.81 5.21 -26.10
N SER A 61 -4.54 5.21 -26.48
CA SER A 61 -3.64 6.35 -26.25
C SER A 61 -4.05 7.60 -27.03
N PRO A 62 -3.93 8.81 -26.44
CA PRO A 62 -4.12 10.08 -27.16
C PRO A 62 -3.24 10.26 -28.40
N VAL A 63 -2.08 9.57 -28.45
CA VAL A 63 -1.19 9.57 -29.62
C VAL A 63 -1.86 8.92 -30.84
N SER A 64 -2.83 8.04 -30.63
CA SER A 64 -3.64 7.42 -31.69
C SER A 64 -4.89 8.23 -32.05
N SER A 65 -5.05 9.44 -31.52
CA SER A 65 -6.17 10.34 -31.79
C SER A 65 -6.19 10.74 -33.26
N GLY A 66 -7.05 10.11 -34.03
CA GLY A 66 -7.25 10.44 -35.43
C GLY A 66 -7.20 9.28 -36.41
N SER A 67 -7.50 8.05 -35.98
CA SER A 67 -7.71 6.86 -36.83
C SER A 67 -6.47 6.14 -37.39
N ALA A 68 -5.26 6.44 -36.97
CA ALA A 68 -4.09 5.69 -37.38
C ALA A 68 -3.23 5.29 -36.17
N LEU A 69 -2.95 4.00 -36.03
CA LEU A 69 -1.95 3.51 -35.09
C LEU A 69 -0.53 3.94 -35.57
N PRO A 70 0.35 4.35 -34.67
CA PRO A 70 1.73 4.61 -35.03
C PRO A 70 2.41 3.33 -35.51
N PHE A 71 3.33 3.43 -36.49
CA PHE A 71 4.23 2.34 -36.78
C PHE A 71 5.19 2.17 -35.62
N VAL A 72 5.25 0.96 -35.05
CA VAL A 72 6.03 0.68 -33.85
C VAL A 72 6.52 -0.76 -33.87
N GLU A 73 7.68 -0.98 -33.30
CA GLU A 73 8.23 -2.28 -32.99
C GLU A 73 8.54 -2.32 -31.49
N ILE A 74 7.88 -3.20 -30.77
CA ILE A 74 8.02 -3.40 -29.33
C ILE A 74 8.49 -4.84 -29.11
N ASN A 75 9.56 -5.01 -28.36
CA ASN A 75 10.01 -6.31 -27.87
C ASN A 75 10.15 -6.19 -26.35
N ASP A 76 9.31 -6.89 -25.60
CA ASP A 76 9.11 -6.62 -24.19
C ASP A 76 8.93 -7.91 -23.37
N TYR A 77 9.29 -7.87 -22.10
CA TYR A 77 9.25 -9.01 -21.20
C TYR A 77 9.25 -8.57 -19.73
N PRO A 78 8.70 -9.39 -18.81
CA PRO A 78 8.75 -9.08 -17.38
C PRO A 78 10.13 -9.35 -16.77
N ASP A 79 10.57 -8.49 -15.84
CA ASP A 79 11.78 -8.72 -15.06
C ASP A 79 11.58 -9.79 -13.98
N LEU A 80 10.40 -9.82 -13.33
CA LEU A 80 10.10 -10.83 -12.32
C LEU A 80 9.11 -11.88 -12.83
N PRO A 81 9.34 -13.17 -12.53
CA PRO A 81 8.44 -14.26 -12.96
C PRO A 81 7.08 -14.25 -12.26
N ASN A 82 7.01 -13.84 -10.98
CA ASN A 82 5.76 -13.77 -10.22
C ASN A 82 5.48 -12.31 -9.84
N ARG A 83 4.31 -11.81 -10.26
CA ARG A 83 3.89 -10.40 -10.13
C ARG A 83 2.44 -10.39 -9.72
N GLY A 84 2.16 -10.05 -8.47
CA GLY A 84 0.79 -10.29 -8.02
C GLY A 84 0.34 -9.56 -6.79
N VAL A 85 -0.78 -10.07 -6.29
CA VAL A 85 -1.50 -9.55 -5.14
C VAL A 85 -1.86 -10.71 -4.22
N VAL A 86 -1.76 -10.49 -2.93
CA VAL A 86 -2.28 -11.38 -1.90
C VAL A 86 -3.42 -10.71 -1.16
N GLU A 87 -4.62 -11.28 -1.21
CA GLU A 87 -5.72 -10.91 -0.33
C GLU A 87 -5.47 -11.55 1.03
N GLY A 88 -4.60 -10.91 1.82
CA GLY A 88 -4.11 -11.43 3.10
C GLY A 88 -4.26 -10.46 4.27
N PHE A 89 -4.93 -9.32 4.05
CA PHE A 89 -5.19 -8.30 5.06
C PHE A 89 -6.27 -8.76 6.06
N TYR A 90 -6.24 -8.17 7.26
CA TYR A 90 -7.30 -8.26 8.25
C TYR A 90 -8.38 -7.22 7.95
N GLY A 91 -9.65 -7.56 8.21
CA GLY A 91 -10.79 -6.68 8.00
C GLY A 91 -11.86 -7.29 7.13
N THR A 92 -12.62 -6.46 6.42
CA THR A 92 -13.68 -6.94 5.54
C THR A 92 -13.09 -7.49 4.25
N PRO A 93 -13.23 -8.80 3.95
CA PRO A 93 -12.81 -9.36 2.67
C PRO A 93 -13.49 -8.65 1.49
N TRP A 94 -12.81 -8.59 0.36
CA TRP A 94 -13.40 -8.01 -0.84
C TRP A 94 -14.68 -8.72 -1.25
N SER A 95 -15.63 -7.98 -1.81
CA SER A 95 -16.80 -8.58 -2.44
C SER A 95 -16.40 -9.38 -3.69
N HIS A 96 -17.28 -10.27 -4.13
CA HIS A 96 -17.05 -11.05 -5.34
C HIS A 96 -16.84 -10.17 -6.58
N GLU A 97 -17.63 -9.09 -6.68
CA GLU A 97 -17.55 -8.10 -7.77
C GLU A 97 -16.22 -7.36 -7.77
N VAL A 98 -15.74 -6.94 -6.60
CA VAL A 98 -14.42 -6.27 -6.46
C VAL A 98 -13.30 -7.22 -6.84
N ARG A 99 -13.35 -8.49 -6.43
CA ARG A 99 -12.37 -9.50 -6.85
C ARG A 99 -12.34 -9.69 -8.37
N LEU A 100 -13.50 -9.78 -9.02
CA LEU A 100 -13.59 -9.88 -10.48
C LEU A 100 -13.01 -8.62 -11.16
N SER A 101 -13.33 -7.43 -10.66
CA SER A 101 -12.80 -6.16 -11.16
C SER A 101 -11.27 -6.08 -11.02
N LEU A 102 -10.73 -6.56 -9.91
CA LEU A 102 -9.28 -6.63 -9.68
C LEU A 102 -8.60 -7.66 -10.60
N ILE A 103 -9.21 -8.81 -10.86
CA ILE A 103 -8.66 -9.81 -11.78
C ILE A 103 -8.55 -9.24 -13.19
N ASP A 104 -9.55 -8.51 -13.66
CA ASP A 104 -9.50 -7.84 -14.96
C ASP A 104 -8.40 -6.77 -14.99
N PHE A 105 -8.22 -6.03 -13.90
CA PHE A 105 -7.12 -5.08 -13.72
C PHE A 105 -5.74 -5.78 -13.76
N TYR A 106 -5.59 -6.93 -13.09
CA TYR A 106 -4.34 -7.69 -13.13
C TYR A 106 -3.98 -8.12 -14.55
N GLY A 107 -4.95 -8.66 -15.30
CA GLY A 107 -4.73 -9.04 -16.71
C GLY A 107 -4.34 -7.84 -17.57
N LYS A 108 -5.05 -6.71 -17.43
CA LYS A 108 -4.77 -5.47 -18.19
C LYS A 108 -3.35 -4.98 -17.98
N PHE A 109 -2.85 -5.01 -16.73
CA PHE A 109 -1.52 -4.50 -16.36
C PHE A 109 -0.46 -5.60 -16.18
N LYS A 110 -0.70 -6.78 -16.76
CA LYS A 110 0.28 -7.87 -16.91
C LYS A 110 0.78 -8.45 -15.57
N MET A 111 0.00 -8.32 -14.50
CA MET A 111 0.20 -9.10 -13.28
C MET A 111 -0.28 -10.53 -13.52
N ASN A 112 0.34 -11.52 -12.88
CA ASN A 112 0.08 -12.92 -13.17
C ASN A 112 -0.24 -13.79 -11.94
N SER A 113 -0.40 -13.21 -10.78
CA SER A 113 -0.69 -13.99 -9.56
C SER A 113 -1.71 -13.30 -8.67
N TYR A 114 -2.76 -14.02 -8.30
CA TYR A 114 -3.71 -13.60 -7.28
C TYR A 114 -3.81 -14.68 -6.21
N LEU A 115 -3.30 -14.36 -5.01
CA LEU A 115 -3.35 -15.26 -3.85
C LEU A 115 -4.62 -14.97 -3.04
N TYR A 116 -5.48 -15.95 -2.98
CA TYR A 116 -6.71 -15.94 -2.20
C TYR A 116 -6.44 -16.49 -0.81
N GLY A 117 -6.34 -15.62 0.19
CA GLY A 117 -6.10 -15.97 1.59
C GLY A 117 -6.75 -15.00 2.56
N PRO A 118 -8.08 -14.66 2.41
CA PRO A 118 -8.75 -13.70 3.29
C PRO A 118 -8.76 -14.20 4.73
N LYS A 119 -8.24 -13.40 5.66
CA LYS A 119 -8.11 -13.79 7.09
C LYS A 119 -9.46 -14.11 7.76
N ASP A 120 -10.54 -13.51 7.29
CA ASP A 120 -11.87 -13.71 7.83
C ASP A 120 -12.67 -14.83 7.12
N ASP A 121 -12.04 -15.57 6.19
CA ASP A 121 -12.63 -16.77 5.58
C ASP A 121 -12.44 -18.00 6.49
N PRO A 122 -13.49 -18.51 7.14
CA PRO A 122 -13.36 -19.62 8.07
C PRO A 122 -13.05 -20.97 7.38
N TYR A 123 -13.16 -21.05 6.06
CA TYR A 123 -12.86 -22.25 5.26
C TYR A 123 -11.44 -22.23 4.68
N HIS A 124 -10.81 -21.08 4.67
CA HIS A 124 -9.38 -20.91 4.43
C HIS A 124 -8.57 -21.18 5.71
N SER A 125 -9.10 -20.80 6.87
CA SER A 125 -8.44 -20.87 8.17
C SER A 125 -9.27 -21.63 9.22
N CYS A 126 -8.88 -21.55 10.49
CA CYS A 126 -9.65 -22.04 11.62
C CYS A 126 -10.98 -21.27 11.72
N PRO A 127 -12.10 -21.95 12.07
CA PRO A 127 -12.17 -23.34 12.53
C PRO A 127 -12.45 -24.38 11.42
N ASN A 128 -12.81 -23.95 10.20
CA ASN A 128 -13.43 -24.82 9.20
C ASN A 128 -12.51 -25.20 8.03
N TRP A 129 -11.19 -24.98 8.13
CA TRP A 129 -10.27 -25.33 7.05
C TRP A 129 -10.32 -26.83 6.65
N ARG A 130 -10.76 -27.71 7.56
CA ARG A 130 -10.95 -29.14 7.33
C ARG A 130 -12.21 -29.48 6.50
N LEU A 131 -13.13 -28.52 6.35
CA LEU A 131 -14.43 -28.72 5.69
C LEU A 131 -14.40 -28.23 4.24
N PRO A 132 -15.24 -28.80 3.34
CA PRO A 132 -15.44 -28.22 2.04
C PRO A 132 -16.12 -26.86 2.15
N TYR A 133 -15.93 -26.01 1.15
CA TYR A 133 -16.70 -24.77 1.04
C TYR A 133 -18.20 -25.09 0.84
N PRO A 134 -19.11 -24.30 1.40
CA PRO A 134 -20.51 -24.34 1.02
C PRO A 134 -20.68 -24.09 -0.50
N GLU A 135 -21.80 -24.57 -1.07
CA GLU A 135 -22.02 -24.58 -2.52
C GLU A 135 -21.86 -23.18 -3.16
N LYS A 136 -22.42 -22.15 -2.53
CA LYS A 136 -22.35 -20.78 -3.06
C LYS A 136 -20.91 -20.26 -3.10
N GLU A 137 -20.17 -20.43 -2.02
CA GLU A 137 -18.77 -20.00 -1.90
C GLU A 137 -17.87 -20.80 -2.85
N ALA A 138 -18.10 -22.10 -2.98
CA ALA A 138 -17.42 -22.95 -3.96
C ALA A 138 -17.67 -22.48 -5.40
N GLN A 139 -18.93 -22.10 -5.72
CA GLN A 139 -19.26 -21.53 -7.02
C GLN A 139 -18.54 -20.19 -7.26
N HIS A 140 -18.49 -19.30 -6.27
CA HIS A 140 -17.74 -18.04 -6.37
C HIS A 140 -16.24 -18.30 -6.63
N ILE A 141 -15.63 -19.24 -5.91
CA ILE A 141 -14.22 -19.61 -6.16
C ILE A 141 -14.03 -20.09 -7.59
N LYS A 142 -14.90 -20.95 -8.09
CA LYS A 142 -14.85 -21.43 -9.47
C LYS A 142 -14.96 -20.30 -10.50
N GLU A 143 -15.78 -19.30 -10.23
CA GLU A 143 -15.90 -18.09 -11.07
C GLU A 143 -14.62 -17.26 -11.05
N LEU A 144 -13.97 -17.11 -9.88
CA LEU A 144 -12.68 -16.43 -9.77
C LEU A 144 -11.58 -17.17 -10.53
N VAL A 145 -11.51 -18.50 -10.39
CA VAL A 145 -10.58 -19.34 -11.18
C VAL A 145 -10.78 -19.14 -12.68
N ASN A 146 -12.02 -19.15 -13.14
CA ASN A 146 -12.34 -18.93 -14.57
C ASN A 146 -11.98 -17.50 -15.02
N ALA A 147 -12.21 -16.49 -14.19
CA ALA A 147 -11.83 -15.12 -14.48
C ALA A 147 -10.30 -14.96 -14.56
N CYS A 148 -9.57 -15.57 -13.64
CA CYS A 148 -8.11 -15.61 -13.65
C CYS A 148 -7.58 -16.28 -14.91
N ASN A 149 -8.12 -17.43 -15.30
CA ASN A 149 -7.71 -18.14 -16.52
C ASN A 149 -7.90 -17.29 -17.77
N ARG A 150 -9.02 -16.55 -17.90
CA ARG A 150 -9.26 -15.63 -19.04
C ARG A 150 -8.28 -14.46 -19.09
N ASN A 151 -7.74 -14.07 -17.94
CA ASN A 151 -6.80 -12.95 -17.79
C ASN A 151 -5.33 -13.40 -17.70
N TYR A 152 -5.05 -14.68 -17.87
CA TYR A 152 -3.72 -15.27 -17.71
C TYR A 152 -3.09 -14.98 -16.33
N VAL A 153 -3.93 -14.95 -15.30
CA VAL A 153 -3.56 -14.80 -13.89
C VAL A 153 -3.65 -16.16 -13.21
N ASP A 154 -2.65 -16.53 -12.46
CA ASP A 154 -2.63 -17.75 -11.67
C ASP A 154 -3.46 -17.52 -10.38
N PHE A 155 -4.61 -18.20 -10.25
CA PHE A 155 -5.37 -18.20 -9.02
C PHE A 155 -4.70 -19.13 -8.01
N VAL A 156 -4.10 -18.55 -6.98
CA VAL A 156 -3.42 -19.30 -5.91
C VAL A 156 -4.36 -19.38 -4.71
N TRP A 157 -4.88 -20.56 -4.41
CA TRP A 157 -5.67 -20.74 -3.21
C TRP A 157 -4.76 -21.06 -2.03
N ALA A 158 -4.89 -20.27 -0.95
CA ALA A 158 -4.12 -20.46 0.26
C ALA A 158 -4.95 -21.13 1.37
N ILE A 159 -4.30 -21.92 2.23
CA ILE A 159 -4.85 -22.46 3.46
C ILE A 159 -4.01 -22.02 4.66
N HIS A 160 -4.64 -21.72 5.79
CA HIS A 160 -4.00 -21.27 7.02
C HIS A 160 -4.37 -22.21 8.19
N PRO A 161 -3.78 -23.40 8.29
CA PRO A 161 -4.19 -24.42 9.25
C PRO A 161 -3.47 -24.30 10.61
N GLY A 162 -2.48 -23.40 10.72
CA GLY A 162 -1.48 -23.42 11.79
C GLY A 162 -1.98 -23.19 13.19
N GLN A 163 -3.15 -22.58 13.36
CA GLN A 163 -3.70 -22.31 14.71
C GLN A 163 -4.12 -23.57 15.48
N ASP A 164 -4.59 -24.60 14.77
CA ASP A 164 -5.16 -25.78 15.41
C ASP A 164 -4.77 -27.14 14.78
N ILE A 165 -3.77 -27.11 13.90
CA ILE A 165 -3.25 -28.33 13.25
C ILE A 165 -2.64 -29.29 14.30
N LYS A 166 -2.99 -30.57 14.19
CA LYS A 166 -2.54 -31.63 15.10
C LYS A 166 -1.54 -32.54 14.44
N TRP A 167 -0.64 -32.19 13.75
CA TRP A 167 0.46 -32.97 13.15
C TRP A 167 0.29 -34.51 13.15
N ASN A 168 -0.92 -35.00 12.80
CA ASN A 168 -1.29 -36.40 12.73
C ASN A 168 -1.84 -36.77 11.35
N GLU A 169 -2.05 -38.06 11.11
CA GLU A 169 -2.54 -38.54 9.82
C GLU A 169 -3.97 -38.07 9.50
N GLU A 170 -4.80 -37.87 10.52
CA GLU A 170 -6.17 -37.38 10.33
C GLU A 170 -6.17 -35.96 9.73
N ASP A 171 -5.38 -35.04 10.29
CA ASP A 171 -5.28 -33.67 9.77
C ASP A 171 -4.57 -33.61 8.41
N TYR A 172 -3.58 -34.48 8.20
CA TYR A 172 -2.98 -34.63 6.88
C TYR A 172 -4.02 -35.06 5.82
N GLN A 173 -4.85 -36.04 6.14
CA GLN A 173 -5.90 -36.50 5.25
C GLN A 173 -6.95 -35.41 5.01
N ASN A 174 -7.28 -34.60 6.02
CA ASN A 174 -8.16 -33.43 5.87
C ASN A 174 -7.57 -32.41 4.89
N LEU A 175 -6.26 -32.14 4.96
CA LEU A 175 -5.57 -31.26 4.01
C LEU A 175 -5.62 -31.80 2.58
N ILE A 176 -5.31 -33.07 2.37
CA ILE A 176 -5.39 -33.72 1.05
C ILE A 176 -6.80 -33.67 0.47
N ASN A 177 -7.81 -33.94 1.30
CA ASN A 177 -9.21 -33.85 0.89
C ASN A 177 -9.57 -32.42 0.48
N LYS A 178 -9.17 -31.42 1.28
CA LYS A 178 -9.40 -30.01 0.98
C LYS A 178 -8.71 -29.61 -0.33
N PHE A 179 -7.47 -30.00 -0.55
CA PHE A 179 -6.74 -29.71 -1.79
C PHE A 179 -7.39 -30.38 -3.00
N ASN A 180 -7.90 -31.59 -2.87
CA ASN A 180 -8.64 -32.26 -3.94
C ASN A 180 -9.94 -31.52 -4.28
N TRP A 181 -10.73 -31.08 -3.28
CA TRP A 181 -11.91 -30.28 -3.52
C TRP A 181 -11.61 -28.98 -4.27
N MET A 182 -10.53 -28.28 -3.89
CA MET A 182 -10.10 -27.06 -4.58
C MET A 182 -9.60 -27.36 -5.99
N TYR A 183 -8.86 -28.47 -6.18
CA TYR A 183 -8.44 -28.95 -7.49
C TYR A 183 -9.62 -29.21 -8.42
N ASP A 184 -10.69 -29.81 -7.92
CA ASP A 184 -11.92 -30.10 -8.68
C ASP A 184 -12.68 -28.81 -9.05
N LEU A 185 -12.51 -27.73 -8.30
CA LEU A 185 -12.99 -26.38 -8.66
C LEU A 185 -12.12 -25.70 -9.74
N GLY A 186 -11.02 -26.30 -10.14
CA GLY A 186 -10.10 -25.78 -11.16
C GLY A 186 -8.84 -25.14 -10.64
N VAL A 187 -8.60 -25.12 -9.34
CA VAL A 187 -7.36 -24.56 -8.74
C VAL A 187 -6.16 -25.43 -9.14
N ARG A 188 -5.07 -24.76 -9.54
CA ARG A 188 -3.79 -25.40 -9.94
C ARG A 188 -2.59 -24.84 -9.20
N HIS A 189 -2.78 -23.82 -8.36
CA HIS A 189 -1.75 -23.18 -7.56
C HIS A 189 -2.21 -23.13 -6.10
N PHE A 190 -1.34 -23.57 -5.19
CA PHE A 190 -1.67 -23.73 -3.78
C PHE A 190 -0.62 -23.07 -2.90
N ALA A 191 -1.08 -22.44 -1.80
CA ALA A 191 -0.21 -21.90 -0.76
C ALA A 191 -0.64 -22.40 0.63
N ILE A 192 0.31 -22.46 1.55
CA ILE A 192 0.07 -22.78 2.95
C ILE A 192 0.66 -21.67 3.79
N PHE A 193 -0.15 -21.08 4.66
CA PHE A 193 0.23 -19.97 5.51
C PHE A 193 0.38 -20.42 6.95
N PHE A 194 1.51 -20.05 7.57
CA PHE A 194 1.83 -20.27 8.98
C PHE A 194 2.18 -18.96 9.70
N ASP A 195 1.78 -17.82 9.11
CA ASP A 195 1.94 -16.50 9.70
C ASP A 195 0.94 -16.28 10.86
N ASP A 196 1.33 -15.42 11.80
CA ASP A 196 0.51 -14.95 12.92
C ASP A 196 -0.11 -16.08 13.77
N ILE A 197 0.62 -17.14 13.99
CA ILE A 197 0.22 -18.30 14.80
C ILE A 197 1.12 -18.47 16.02
N SER A 198 0.67 -19.30 16.95
CA SER A 198 1.42 -19.69 18.14
C SER A 198 1.28 -21.20 18.43
N GLY A 199 2.07 -21.71 19.35
CA GLY A 199 2.01 -23.11 19.80
C GLY A 199 2.62 -24.10 18.83
N GLU A 200 2.06 -25.31 18.77
CA GLU A 200 2.62 -26.44 18.00
C GLU A 200 2.66 -26.20 16.48
N GLY A 201 1.79 -25.33 15.95
CA GLY A 201 1.76 -24.97 14.54
C GLY A 201 3.03 -24.28 14.06
N THR A 202 3.80 -23.67 14.96
CA THR A 202 5.03 -22.92 14.65
C THR A 202 6.26 -23.81 14.42
N ASN A 203 6.17 -25.11 14.61
CA ASN A 203 7.31 -26.03 14.49
C ASN A 203 7.80 -26.14 13.04
N PRO A 204 9.00 -25.61 12.70
CA PRO A 204 9.46 -25.53 11.33
C PRO A 204 9.79 -26.90 10.71
N LEU A 205 10.19 -27.90 11.50
CA LEU A 205 10.40 -29.25 10.99
C LEU A 205 9.09 -29.89 10.57
N LYS A 206 8.03 -29.73 11.39
CA LYS A 206 6.70 -30.23 11.06
C LYS A 206 6.10 -29.52 9.83
N GLN A 207 6.31 -28.23 9.73
CA GLN A 207 5.90 -27.44 8.55
C GLN A 207 6.59 -27.96 7.29
N THR A 208 7.91 -28.16 7.31
CA THR A 208 8.65 -28.64 6.12
C THR A 208 8.34 -30.10 5.79
N GLU A 209 8.16 -30.99 6.79
CA GLU A 209 7.69 -32.36 6.58
C GLU A 209 6.33 -32.38 5.84
N LEU A 210 5.37 -31.60 6.30
CA LEU A 210 4.05 -31.49 5.68
C LEU A 210 4.14 -30.99 4.23
N LEU A 211 4.88 -29.91 4.00
CA LEU A 211 5.04 -29.30 2.67
C LEU A 211 5.73 -30.25 1.68
N ASN A 212 6.76 -30.96 2.12
CA ASN A 212 7.46 -31.95 1.31
C ASN A 212 6.54 -33.14 0.99
N ARG A 213 5.78 -33.63 1.97
CA ARG A 213 4.82 -34.71 1.79
C ARG A 213 3.72 -34.33 0.79
N LEU A 214 3.14 -33.13 0.92
CA LEU A 214 2.16 -32.61 -0.03
C LEU A 214 2.75 -32.45 -1.44
N THR A 215 4.01 -32.08 -1.56
CA THR A 215 4.69 -32.01 -2.86
C THR A 215 4.74 -33.39 -3.52
N GLU A 216 5.13 -34.44 -2.77
CA GLU A 216 5.22 -35.81 -3.32
C GLU A 216 3.85 -36.43 -3.57
N GLU A 217 2.92 -36.34 -2.62
CA GLU A 217 1.66 -37.10 -2.64
C GLU A 217 0.50 -36.35 -3.33
N PHE A 218 0.62 -35.03 -3.53
CA PHE A 218 -0.39 -34.24 -4.22
C PHE A 218 0.14 -33.56 -5.49
N VAL A 219 1.13 -32.67 -5.37
CA VAL A 219 1.61 -31.86 -6.51
C VAL A 219 2.13 -32.75 -7.63
N LYS A 220 3.05 -33.67 -7.32
CA LYS A 220 3.64 -34.58 -8.32
C LYS A 220 2.62 -35.61 -8.85
N VAL A 221 1.70 -36.05 -8.01
CA VAL A 221 0.65 -37.02 -8.41
C VAL A 221 -0.34 -36.40 -9.41
N LYS A 222 -0.73 -35.13 -9.20
CA LYS A 222 -1.61 -34.42 -10.14
C LYS A 222 -0.91 -34.08 -11.46
N GLY A 223 0.35 -33.71 -11.41
CA GLY A 223 1.19 -33.44 -12.58
C GLY A 223 0.95 -32.10 -13.28
N ASP A 224 -0.21 -31.47 -13.06
CA ASP A 224 -0.60 -30.15 -13.58
C ASP A 224 -0.75 -29.08 -12.48
N VAL A 225 -0.35 -29.40 -11.25
CA VAL A 225 -0.29 -28.48 -10.11
C VAL A 225 1.11 -27.88 -10.01
N SER A 226 1.18 -26.59 -9.86
CA SER A 226 2.44 -25.86 -9.68
C SER A 226 3.09 -26.14 -8.31
N PRO A 227 4.41 -25.95 -8.17
CA PRO A 227 5.07 -26.03 -6.88
C PRO A 227 4.39 -25.14 -5.83
N LEU A 228 4.34 -25.63 -4.59
CA LEU A 228 3.68 -24.94 -3.48
C LEU A 228 4.35 -23.60 -3.14
N THR A 229 3.60 -22.76 -2.47
CA THR A 229 4.11 -21.53 -1.84
C THR A 229 3.83 -21.59 -0.34
N VAL A 230 4.76 -21.13 0.49
CA VAL A 230 4.58 -21.10 1.95
C VAL A 230 4.87 -19.72 2.52
N CYS A 231 4.04 -19.28 3.46
CA CYS A 231 4.38 -18.20 4.36
C CYS A 231 4.86 -18.82 5.68
N PRO A 232 6.14 -18.69 6.05
CA PRO A 232 6.65 -19.24 7.30
C PRO A 232 6.14 -18.43 8.49
N THR A 233 6.19 -18.98 9.70
CA THR A 233 5.86 -18.24 10.92
C THR A 233 6.84 -17.07 11.12
N ASP A 234 8.12 -17.28 10.89
CA ASP A 234 9.14 -16.24 10.96
C ASP A 234 9.28 -15.53 9.60
N TYR A 235 8.25 -14.83 9.18
CA TYR A 235 8.18 -14.15 7.88
C TYR A 235 8.86 -12.77 7.85
N SER A 236 9.35 -12.28 9.00
CA SER A 236 10.00 -10.97 9.15
C SER A 236 11.28 -11.09 9.98
N LYS A 237 12.29 -10.28 9.66
CA LYS A 237 13.55 -10.23 10.40
C LYS A 237 13.36 -9.77 11.85
N LEU A 238 12.30 -9.01 12.12
CA LEU A 238 12.00 -8.45 13.44
C LEU A 238 12.03 -9.50 14.55
N TRP A 239 11.53 -10.73 14.28
CA TRP A 239 11.49 -11.81 15.26
C TRP A 239 12.13 -13.11 14.80
N ALA A 240 12.64 -13.14 13.58
CA ALA A 240 13.32 -14.34 13.06
C ALA A 240 14.63 -14.58 13.81
N ASN A 241 14.84 -15.82 14.27
CA ASN A 241 16.13 -16.22 14.81
C ASN A 241 17.17 -16.29 13.68
N PRO A 242 18.21 -15.43 13.70
CA PRO A 242 19.17 -15.32 12.60
C PRO A 242 20.20 -16.46 12.54
N THR A 243 20.23 -17.36 13.54
CA THR A 243 21.23 -18.42 13.65
C THR A 243 20.88 -19.64 12.81
N GLU A 244 21.85 -20.55 12.68
CA GLU A 244 21.67 -21.85 12.01
C GLU A 244 20.63 -22.77 12.68
N LYS A 245 20.16 -22.44 13.88
CA LYS A 245 19.10 -23.14 14.61
C LYS A 245 17.72 -22.49 14.39
N GLY A 246 17.68 -21.35 13.71
CA GLY A 246 16.43 -20.64 13.41
C GLY A 246 15.56 -21.39 12.41
N SER A 247 14.26 -21.09 12.42
CA SER A 247 13.28 -21.72 11.54
C SER A 247 13.61 -21.55 10.06
N LEU A 248 14.09 -20.36 9.66
CA LEU A 248 14.46 -20.08 8.27
C LEU A 248 15.67 -20.92 7.79
N ALA A 249 16.66 -21.14 8.67
CA ALA A 249 17.78 -22.03 8.34
C ALA A 249 17.33 -23.50 8.25
N ILE A 250 16.36 -23.92 9.06
CA ILE A 250 15.72 -25.25 8.95
C ILE A 250 15.00 -25.37 7.60
N TYR A 251 14.22 -24.35 7.18
CA TYR A 251 13.60 -24.32 5.86
C TYR A 251 14.64 -24.49 4.74
N GLY A 252 15.76 -23.77 4.81
CA GLY A 252 16.84 -23.89 3.82
C GLY A 252 17.49 -25.28 3.74
N LYS A 253 17.48 -26.03 4.85
CA LYS A 253 18.07 -27.38 4.93
C LYS A 253 17.11 -28.50 4.55
N THR A 254 15.82 -28.35 4.82
CA THR A 254 14.87 -29.48 4.80
C THR A 254 13.72 -29.30 3.81
N LEU A 255 13.38 -28.07 3.41
CA LEU A 255 12.26 -27.79 2.51
C LEU A 255 12.66 -28.11 1.05
N ASN A 256 11.75 -28.77 0.31
CA ASN A 256 11.90 -29.00 -1.12
C ASN A 256 12.25 -27.67 -1.84
N PRO A 257 13.30 -27.66 -2.68
CA PRO A 257 13.83 -26.42 -3.28
C PRO A 257 12.87 -25.74 -4.26
N GLU A 258 11.87 -26.42 -4.78
CA GLU A 258 10.88 -25.85 -5.69
C GLU A 258 9.82 -25.02 -4.97
N ILE A 259 9.64 -25.20 -3.65
CA ILE A 259 8.64 -24.47 -2.85
C ILE A 259 9.12 -23.03 -2.65
N LYS A 260 8.25 -22.07 -3.02
CA LYS A 260 8.48 -20.64 -2.81
C LYS A 260 8.23 -20.28 -1.35
N VAL A 261 9.05 -19.39 -0.79
CA VAL A 261 8.97 -18.97 0.62
C VAL A 261 8.76 -17.48 0.68
N PHE A 262 7.70 -17.05 1.34
CA PHE A 262 7.40 -15.63 1.56
C PHE A 262 8.33 -14.97 2.58
N TRP A 263 8.54 -13.67 2.36
CA TRP A 263 9.28 -12.77 3.23
C TRP A 263 8.69 -11.37 3.18
N THR A 264 8.51 -10.70 4.33
CA THR A 264 7.96 -9.33 4.38
C THR A 264 9.04 -8.25 4.57
N GLY A 265 10.27 -8.64 4.86
CA GLY A 265 11.38 -7.70 5.06
C GLY A 265 11.86 -7.60 6.50
N ASP A 266 12.52 -6.48 6.82
CA ASP A 266 13.12 -6.27 8.14
C ASP A 266 12.07 -6.13 9.26
N VAL A 267 10.90 -5.60 8.91
CA VAL A 267 9.70 -5.52 9.77
C VAL A 267 8.47 -5.98 8.96
N VAL A 268 7.29 -6.00 9.57
CA VAL A 268 6.04 -6.44 8.90
C VAL A 268 5.71 -5.57 7.70
N CYS A 269 5.79 -4.26 7.83
CA CYS A 269 5.63 -3.29 6.74
C CYS A 269 7.01 -2.67 6.45
N SER A 270 7.70 -3.17 5.44
CA SER A 270 9.11 -2.85 5.18
C SER A 270 9.37 -2.57 3.71
N ASP A 271 10.32 -1.69 3.44
CA ASP A 271 10.84 -1.48 2.09
C ASP A 271 11.56 -2.73 1.58
N LEU A 272 11.49 -2.95 0.28
CA LEU A 272 12.20 -4.02 -0.39
C LEU A 272 13.62 -3.54 -0.73
N THR A 273 14.61 -4.13 -0.09
CA THR A 273 16.03 -3.78 -0.25
C THR A 273 16.88 -5.01 -0.54
N PRO A 274 18.06 -4.84 -1.18
CA PRO A 274 19.01 -5.93 -1.35
C PRO A 274 19.41 -6.59 -0.03
N GLU A 275 19.60 -5.82 1.04
CA GLU A 275 20.07 -6.29 2.35
C GLU A 275 19.04 -7.23 3.01
N THR A 276 17.75 -6.90 2.93
CA THR A 276 16.71 -7.79 3.47
C THR A 276 16.62 -9.09 2.69
N LEU A 277 16.83 -9.05 1.36
CA LEU A 277 16.85 -10.25 0.51
C LEU A 277 18.10 -11.11 0.78
N ASP A 278 19.27 -10.50 0.97
CA ASP A 278 20.48 -11.23 1.36
C ASP A 278 20.30 -11.94 2.70
N PHE A 279 19.64 -11.27 3.66
CA PHE A 279 19.34 -11.89 4.95
C PHE A 279 18.51 -13.16 4.79
N ILE A 280 17.39 -13.11 4.07
CA ILE A 280 16.50 -14.27 3.94
C ILE A 280 17.08 -15.33 3.00
N ASN A 281 17.61 -14.95 1.84
CA ASN A 281 18.07 -15.88 0.81
C ASN A 281 19.24 -16.74 1.29
N SER A 282 20.14 -16.15 2.09
CA SER A 282 21.26 -16.89 2.71
C SER A 282 20.79 -18.01 3.66
N ARG A 283 19.59 -17.87 4.24
CA ARG A 283 18.99 -18.84 5.18
C ARG A 283 18.14 -19.87 4.47
N ILE A 284 17.19 -19.45 3.64
CA ILE A 284 16.28 -20.36 2.93
C ILE A 284 16.92 -21.04 1.71
N LYS A 285 18.13 -20.62 1.27
CA LYS A 285 18.93 -21.17 0.16
C LYS A 285 18.21 -21.07 -1.20
N ARG A 286 17.41 -20.05 -1.39
CA ARG A 286 16.70 -19.74 -2.63
C ARG A 286 16.26 -18.27 -2.66
N PRO A 287 15.94 -17.67 -3.84
CA PRO A 287 15.32 -16.36 -3.91
C PRO A 287 13.98 -16.35 -3.19
N ALA A 288 13.78 -15.40 -2.27
CA ALA A 288 12.52 -15.24 -1.56
C ALA A 288 11.40 -14.74 -2.48
N TYR A 289 10.16 -15.07 -2.12
CA TYR A 289 8.98 -14.46 -2.69
C TYR A 289 8.57 -13.31 -1.76
N TYR A 290 8.68 -12.04 -2.22
CA TYR A 290 8.47 -10.91 -1.36
C TYR A 290 6.97 -10.64 -1.18
N TRP A 291 6.49 -10.72 0.06
CA TRP A 291 5.16 -10.31 0.47
C TRP A 291 5.26 -8.87 0.99
N TRP A 292 4.85 -7.92 0.15
CA TRP A 292 4.96 -6.52 0.49
C TRP A 292 3.67 -5.99 1.12
N ASN A 293 3.75 -5.63 2.40
CA ASN A 293 2.64 -5.06 3.15
C ASN A 293 2.45 -3.57 2.81
N TYR A 294 2.06 -3.31 1.58
CA TYR A 294 1.69 -2.01 1.03
C TYR A 294 0.74 -2.25 -0.16
N PRO A 295 -0.40 -1.50 -0.27
CA PRO A 295 -0.88 -0.40 0.56
C PRO A 295 -1.78 -0.81 1.73
N VAL A 296 -1.60 -1.97 2.33
CA VAL A 296 -2.43 -2.44 3.46
C VAL A 296 -2.58 -1.37 4.55
N THR A 297 -3.80 -1.23 5.07
CA THR A 297 -4.14 -0.31 6.16
C THR A 297 -4.94 -0.99 7.27
N ASP A 298 -4.84 -2.31 7.41
CA ASP A 298 -5.60 -3.07 8.41
C ASP A 298 -5.24 -2.74 9.86
N TYR A 299 -4.02 -2.26 10.09
CA TYR A 299 -3.55 -1.74 11.38
C TYR A 299 -3.96 -0.27 11.64
N ILE A 300 -4.45 0.45 10.63
CA ILE A 300 -4.83 1.87 10.69
C ILE A 300 -5.96 2.19 9.69
N ARG A 301 -7.13 1.60 9.91
CA ARG A 301 -8.25 1.59 8.95
C ARG A 301 -8.91 2.94 8.67
N ASN A 302 -8.60 3.96 9.46
CA ASN A 302 -9.07 5.32 9.25
C ASN A 302 -8.28 6.10 8.18
N PHE A 303 -7.28 5.46 7.55
CA PHE A 303 -6.52 6.02 6.43
C PHE A 303 -6.71 5.25 5.14
N LEU A 304 -6.49 5.95 4.02
CA LEU A 304 -6.24 5.35 2.70
C LEU A 304 -4.84 5.72 2.23
N LEU A 305 -4.14 4.77 1.60
CA LEU A 305 -2.84 5.00 0.99
C LEU A 305 -3.00 5.16 -0.52
N GLN A 306 -2.91 6.40 -1.00
CA GLN A 306 -3.11 6.79 -2.40
C GLN A 306 -1.88 7.48 -3.02
N GLY A 307 -0.78 7.56 -2.29
CA GLY A 307 0.45 8.21 -2.75
C GLY A 307 1.27 7.36 -3.72
N PRO A 308 2.38 7.93 -4.23
CA PRO A 308 3.34 7.22 -5.06
C PRO A 308 3.93 5.99 -4.35
N VAL A 309 4.25 4.97 -5.13
CA VAL A 309 4.74 3.69 -4.62
C VAL A 309 6.25 3.73 -4.48
N TYR A 310 6.71 4.15 -3.32
CA TYR A 310 8.12 4.14 -2.91
C TYR A 310 8.50 2.82 -2.22
N GLY A 311 9.77 2.69 -1.90
CA GLY A 311 10.29 1.59 -1.07
C GLY A 311 10.56 0.31 -1.84
N LEU A 312 10.67 0.39 -3.16
CA LEU A 312 11.05 -0.71 -4.05
C LEU A 312 12.40 -0.39 -4.70
N ASP A 313 13.43 -1.13 -4.35
CA ASP A 313 14.79 -0.91 -4.86
C ASP A 313 14.90 -1.28 -6.35
N THR A 314 15.42 -0.36 -7.17
CA THR A 314 15.50 -0.52 -8.63
C THR A 314 16.75 -1.23 -9.13
N SER A 315 17.61 -1.70 -8.25
CA SER A 315 18.80 -2.51 -8.59
C SER A 315 18.54 -4.02 -8.58
N LEU A 316 17.37 -4.46 -8.11
CA LEU A 316 17.05 -5.88 -7.95
C LEU A 316 16.76 -6.57 -9.27
N THR A 317 16.94 -7.90 -9.27
CA THR A 317 16.65 -8.79 -10.40
C THR A 317 15.96 -10.08 -9.94
N ALA A 318 15.59 -10.93 -10.87
CA ALA A 318 15.04 -12.25 -10.57
C ALA A 318 16.03 -13.20 -9.84
N ASN A 319 17.30 -12.82 -9.69
CA ASN A 319 18.28 -13.61 -8.92
C ASN A 319 18.09 -13.41 -7.41
N GLU A 320 17.66 -12.21 -7.00
CA GLU A 320 17.47 -11.86 -5.59
C GLU A 320 16.06 -12.19 -5.09
N THR A 321 15.04 -12.05 -5.94
CA THR A 321 13.65 -12.38 -5.59
C THR A 321 12.94 -13.13 -6.72
N CYS A 322 12.18 -14.16 -6.39
CA CYS A 322 11.38 -14.88 -7.39
C CYS A 322 10.05 -14.17 -7.72
N GLY A 323 9.76 -13.03 -7.09
CA GLY A 323 8.56 -12.24 -7.35
C GLY A 323 8.13 -11.39 -6.18
N ILE A 324 7.08 -10.59 -6.42
CA ILE A 324 6.46 -9.74 -5.42
C ILE A 324 4.94 -9.95 -5.45
N VAL A 325 4.33 -10.04 -4.26
CA VAL A 325 2.90 -9.85 -4.05
C VAL A 325 2.67 -8.66 -3.13
N SER A 326 1.80 -7.76 -3.55
CA SER A 326 1.30 -6.66 -2.71
C SER A 326 0.16 -7.16 -1.83
N ASN A 327 0.18 -6.82 -0.55
CA ASN A 327 -0.97 -6.96 0.35
C ASN A 327 -1.71 -5.62 0.41
N PRO A 328 -2.89 -5.49 -0.21
CA PRO A 328 -3.56 -4.20 -0.38
C PRO A 328 -4.51 -3.86 0.76
N MET A 329 -5.23 -2.74 0.59
CA MET A 329 -6.29 -2.32 1.52
C MET A 329 -7.54 -3.20 1.37
N GLU A 330 -8.40 -3.21 2.41
CA GLU A 330 -9.77 -3.76 2.31
C GLU A 330 -10.65 -3.01 1.29
N HIS A 331 -10.21 -1.86 0.82
CA HIS A 331 -10.78 -1.06 -0.28
C HIS A 331 -10.09 -1.43 -1.60
N GLY A 332 -10.65 -2.42 -2.30
CA GLY A 332 -10.00 -3.03 -3.47
C GLY A 332 -9.87 -2.08 -4.66
N GLU A 333 -10.92 -1.30 -4.96
CA GLU A 333 -10.87 -0.33 -6.04
C GLU A 333 -9.88 0.81 -5.75
N ALA A 334 -9.84 1.29 -4.50
CA ALA A 334 -8.88 2.30 -4.06
C ALA A 334 -7.43 1.77 -4.05
N SER A 335 -7.24 0.46 -3.91
CA SER A 335 -5.91 -0.17 -3.98
C SER A 335 -5.30 -0.17 -5.38
N LYS A 336 -6.11 -0.03 -6.44
CA LYS A 336 -5.64 -0.11 -7.84
C LYS A 336 -4.54 0.91 -8.16
N LEU A 337 -4.54 2.08 -7.53
CA LEU A 337 -3.50 3.09 -7.76
C LEU A 337 -2.12 2.59 -7.32
N ALA A 338 -2.02 2.00 -6.14
CA ALA A 338 -0.77 1.38 -5.68
C ALA A 338 -0.41 0.13 -6.49
N LEU A 339 -1.41 -0.71 -6.82
CA LEU A 339 -1.20 -1.91 -7.63
C LEU A 339 -0.71 -1.60 -9.05
N TYR A 340 -1.08 -0.44 -9.61
CA TYR A 340 -0.53 0.05 -10.87
C TYR A 340 0.99 0.28 -10.76
N GLY A 341 1.47 0.81 -9.64
CA GLY A 341 2.89 0.97 -9.34
C GLY A 341 3.61 -0.37 -9.20
N VAL A 342 3.01 -1.32 -8.49
CA VAL A 342 3.58 -2.67 -8.32
C VAL A 342 3.66 -3.41 -9.66
N ALA A 343 2.65 -3.26 -10.51
CA ALA A 343 2.64 -3.86 -11.85
C ALA A 343 3.80 -3.35 -12.71
N ASP A 344 4.00 -2.03 -12.75
CA ASP A 344 5.08 -1.39 -13.53
C ASP A 344 6.46 -1.78 -12.97
N TYR A 345 6.66 -1.67 -11.66
CA TYR A 345 7.91 -2.06 -11.03
C TYR A 345 8.32 -3.51 -11.34
N THR A 346 7.39 -4.45 -11.16
CA THR A 346 7.69 -5.87 -11.36
C THR A 346 7.87 -6.27 -12.82
N TRP A 347 7.40 -5.42 -13.74
CA TRP A 347 7.61 -5.59 -15.19
C TRP A 347 8.97 -5.05 -15.63
N ASN A 348 9.38 -3.87 -15.15
CA ASN A 348 10.60 -3.18 -15.60
C ASN A 348 11.27 -2.45 -14.43
N ILE A 349 11.97 -3.20 -13.59
CA ILE A 349 12.53 -2.74 -12.31
C ILE A 349 13.48 -1.54 -12.50
N ALA A 350 14.46 -1.68 -13.41
CA ALA A 350 15.53 -0.70 -13.55
C ALA A 350 15.06 0.68 -14.03
N ASN A 351 13.91 0.75 -14.70
CA ASN A 351 13.35 2.01 -15.22
C ASN A 351 12.13 2.50 -14.43
N TYR A 352 11.80 1.85 -13.33
CA TYR A 352 10.67 2.26 -12.50
C TYR A 352 10.93 3.64 -11.86
N ASN A 353 9.95 4.52 -11.98
CA ASN A 353 9.93 5.82 -11.30
C ASN A 353 8.57 6.00 -10.62
N ALA A 354 8.60 6.13 -9.30
CA ALA A 354 7.39 6.15 -8.48
C ALA A 354 6.45 7.33 -8.81
N ILE A 355 7.02 8.53 -9.03
CA ILE A 355 6.24 9.74 -9.33
C ILE A 355 5.64 9.66 -10.73
N ASP A 356 6.45 9.36 -11.75
CA ASP A 356 5.98 9.26 -13.13
C ASP A 356 4.91 8.17 -13.29
N ASN A 357 5.09 7.04 -12.62
CA ASN A 357 4.10 5.96 -12.58
C ASN A 357 2.80 6.42 -11.93
N TRP A 358 2.87 7.08 -10.78
CA TRP A 358 1.71 7.56 -10.04
C TRP A 358 0.89 8.57 -10.85
N GLU A 359 1.53 9.54 -11.50
CA GLU A 359 0.85 10.51 -12.38
C GLU A 359 0.13 9.81 -13.55
N ARG A 360 0.76 8.79 -14.16
CA ARG A 360 0.10 7.96 -15.20
C ARG A 360 -1.05 7.15 -14.62
N GLY A 361 -0.87 6.56 -13.44
CA GLY A 361 -1.90 5.78 -12.75
C GLY A 361 -3.16 6.58 -12.42
N LEU A 362 -2.99 7.82 -11.97
CA LEU A 362 -4.11 8.75 -11.72
C LEU A 362 -4.91 9.00 -13.00
N ALA A 363 -4.23 9.29 -14.11
CA ALA A 363 -4.86 9.53 -15.41
C ALA A 363 -5.51 8.26 -15.99
N GLU A 364 -4.93 7.08 -15.76
CA GLU A 364 -5.48 5.80 -16.19
C GLU A 364 -6.76 5.42 -15.43
N LEU A 365 -6.76 5.63 -14.11
CA LEU A 365 -7.88 5.20 -13.27
C LEU A 365 -9.06 6.17 -13.28
N VAL A 366 -8.79 7.48 -13.36
CA VAL A 366 -9.83 8.53 -13.34
C VAL A 366 -9.53 9.58 -14.42
N PRO A 367 -9.59 9.22 -15.70
CA PRO A 367 -9.27 10.14 -16.80
C PRO A 367 -10.23 11.34 -16.88
N GLU A 368 -11.46 11.20 -16.36
CA GLU A 368 -12.48 12.25 -16.40
C GLU A 368 -12.25 13.38 -15.38
N ALA A 369 -11.47 13.10 -14.31
CA ALA A 369 -11.22 14.04 -13.22
C ALA A 369 -9.84 13.82 -12.59
N THR A 370 -8.81 13.62 -13.41
CA THR A 370 -7.44 13.29 -12.98
C THR A 370 -6.89 14.28 -11.96
N ASP A 371 -7.08 15.58 -12.19
CA ASP A 371 -6.60 16.64 -11.29
C ASP A 371 -7.32 16.64 -9.93
N ALA A 372 -8.61 16.33 -9.89
CA ALA A 372 -9.35 16.20 -8.63
C ALA A 372 -8.91 14.94 -7.86
N TYR A 373 -8.70 13.83 -8.57
CA TYR A 373 -8.17 12.60 -7.96
C TYR A 373 -6.74 12.80 -7.45
N ARG A 374 -5.90 13.49 -8.21
CA ARG A 374 -4.54 13.86 -7.81
C ARG A 374 -4.53 14.68 -6.52
N THR A 375 -5.42 15.67 -6.41
CA THR A 375 -5.54 16.49 -5.19
C THR A 375 -5.90 15.64 -3.97
N PHE A 376 -6.84 14.71 -4.09
CA PHE A 376 -7.16 13.80 -2.99
C PHE A 376 -6.00 12.84 -2.68
N ALA A 377 -5.43 12.23 -3.70
CA ALA A 377 -4.40 11.20 -3.57
C ALA A 377 -3.11 11.73 -2.92
N ILE A 378 -2.69 12.96 -3.27
CA ILE A 378 -1.47 13.55 -2.70
C ILE A 378 -1.62 13.85 -1.20
N HIS A 379 -2.81 14.16 -0.74
CA HIS A 379 -3.12 14.39 0.67
C HIS A 379 -3.60 13.13 1.42
N SER A 380 -3.55 11.97 0.78
CA SER A 380 -3.93 10.67 1.33
C SER A 380 -2.82 9.64 1.12
N SER A 381 -1.58 10.00 1.39
CA SER A 381 -0.39 9.19 1.15
C SER A 381 0.37 8.81 2.41
N ASP A 382 0.06 9.48 3.51
CA ASP A 382 0.73 9.32 4.78
C ASP A 382 -0.25 8.82 5.85
N THR A 383 0.27 8.02 6.77
CA THR A 383 -0.44 7.58 7.97
C THR A 383 0.33 8.06 9.19
N GLU A 384 -0.31 8.73 10.13
CA GLU A 384 0.34 9.32 11.30
C GLU A 384 1.18 8.32 12.10
N ASN A 385 0.75 7.05 12.12
CA ASN A 385 1.40 5.96 12.83
C ASN A 385 1.85 4.85 11.89
N GLY A 386 1.86 5.11 10.59
CA GLY A 386 2.15 4.11 9.59
C GLY A 386 3.60 4.06 9.17
N TYR A 387 3.89 3.02 8.45
CA TYR A 387 5.19 2.77 7.87
C TYR A 387 5.57 3.79 6.78
N ARG A 388 4.56 4.31 6.06
CA ARG A 388 4.79 5.23 4.95
C ARG A 388 4.75 6.67 5.43
N ARG A 389 5.82 7.41 5.12
CA ARG A 389 5.96 8.85 5.37
C ARG A 389 6.54 9.48 4.10
N ASP A 390 5.79 10.39 3.50
CA ASP A 390 6.23 11.13 2.34
C ASP A 390 6.29 12.62 2.65
N GLU A 391 7.46 13.22 2.47
CA GLU A 391 7.76 14.61 2.77
C GLU A 391 7.90 15.46 1.48
N SER A 392 7.86 14.82 0.33
CA SER A 392 8.15 15.44 -0.97
C SER A 392 6.95 16.18 -1.59
N TRP A 393 5.99 16.62 -0.76
CA TRP A 393 4.77 17.23 -1.26
C TRP A 393 4.95 18.65 -1.76
N GLU A 394 4.14 19.01 -2.77
CA GLU A 394 4.06 20.36 -3.33
C GLU A 394 3.62 21.40 -2.30
N THR A 395 2.67 21.03 -1.44
CA THR A 395 2.20 21.92 -0.37
C THR A 395 3.23 22.03 0.74
N GLN A 396 3.83 23.19 0.89
CA GLN A 396 4.78 23.45 1.97
C GLN A 396 4.07 23.57 3.32
N THR A 397 4.78 23.18 4.40
CA THR A 397 4.32 23.45 5.76
C THR A 397 4.26 24.95 5.98
N PHE A 398 3.10 25.45 6.43
CA PHE A 398 2.85 26.87 6.64
C PHE A 398 2.41 27.10 8.07
N ARG A 399 3.06 28.04 8.75
CA ARG A 399 2.71 28.46 10.11
C ARG A 399 2.22 29.90 10.11
N LEU A 400 1.29 30.23 11.01
CA LEU A 400 0.79 31.60 11.14
C LEU A 400 1.91 32.62 11.40
N ALA A 401 2.96 32.22 12.12
CA ALA A 401 4.15 33.04 12.38
C ALA A 401 4.96 33.38 11.12
N ASP A 402 4.89 32.53 10.08
CA ASP A 402 5.63 32.68 8.82
C ASP A 402 4.80 33.32 7.72
N TRP A 403 3.76 34.05 8.07
CA TRP A 403 2.80 34.63 7.14
C TRP A 403 3.43 35.55 6.11
N THR A 404 3.25 35.21 4.86
CA THR A 404 3.30 36.14 3.73
C THR A 404 1.98 36.03 2.95
N ASP A 405 1.58 37.08 2.26
CA ASP A 405 0.33 37.04 1.50
C ASP A 405 0.41 36.05 0.34
N GLU A 406 1.61 35.87 -0.26
CA GLU A 406 1.86 34.88 -1.31
C GLU A 406 1.67 33.46 -0.79
N ALA A 407 2.24 33.12 0.36
CA ALA A 407 2.13 31.80 0.95
C ALA A 407 0.69 31.50 1.40
N ALA A 408 0.02 32.49 1.99
CA ALA A 408 -1.39 32.39 2.39
C ALA A 408 -2.32 32.20 1.19
N ASN A 409 -2.09 32.92 0.09
CA ASN A 409 -2.87 32.77 -1.14
C ASN A 409 -2.64 31.41 -1.80
N ALA A 410 -1.39 30.93 -1.85
CA ALA A 410 -1.07 29.61 -2.39
C ALA A 410 -1.76 28.49 -1.60
N LEU A 411 -1.74 28.58 -0.26
CA LEU A 411 -2.42 27.61 0.61
C LEU A 411 -3.96 27.71 0.48
N GLU A 412 -4.51 28.91 0.32
CA GLU A 412 -5.94 29.10 0.06
C GLU A 412 -6.38 28.45 -1.26
N GLU A 413 -5.59 28.60 -2.32
CA GLU A 413 -5.85 27.93 -3.61
C GLU A 413 -5.80 26.40 -3.46
N GLU A 414 -4.89 25.87 -2.66
CA GLU A 414 -4.86 24.43 -2.36
C GLU A 414 -6.11 23.98 -1.60
N PHE A 415 -6.55 24.72 -0.56
CA PHE A 415 -7.81 24.40 0.13
C PHE A 415 -9.06 24.52 -0.77
N LYS A 416 -9.06 25.39 -1.78
CA LYS A 416 -10.12 25.45 -2.80
C LYS A 416 -10.18 24.19 -3.65
N LYS A 417 -9.01 23.66 -4.06
CA LYS A 417 -8.93 22.37 -4.77
C LYS A 417 -9.46 21.24 -3.88
N VAL A 418 -9.01 21.19 -2.62
CA VAL A 418 -9.43 20.21 -1.60
C VAL A 418 -10.96 20.24 -1.41
N GLU A 419 -11.54 21.42 -1.25
CA GLU A 419 -13.00 21.57 -1.10
C GLU A 419 -13.78 21.09 -2.32
N SER A 420 -13.27 21.37 -3.52
CA SER A 420 -13.99 21.08 -4.77
C SER A 420 -13.78 19.64 -5.28
N ALA A 421 -12.69 18.99 -4.90
CA ALA A 421 -12.32 17.68 -5.42
C ALA A 421 -13.39 16.60 -5.22
N PRO A 422 -14.05 16.47 -4.05
CA PRO A 422 -15.09 15.46 -3.83
C PRO A 422 -16.25 15.56 -4.82
N ALA A 423 -16.82 16.77 -4.98
CA ALA A 423 -17.95 16.98 -5.89
C ALA A 423 -17.59 16.73 -7.36
N ARG A 424 -16.36 17.07 -7.76
CA ARG A 424 -15.84 16.81 -9.10
C ARG A 424 -15.65 15.31 -9.36
N LEU A 425 -15.10 14.59 -8.39
CA LEU A 425 -14.94 13.14 -8.47
C LEU A 425 -16.30 12.44 -8.53
N GLU A 426 -17.22 12.78 -7.64
CA GLU A 426 -18.57 12.19 -7.61
C GLU A 426 -19.37 12.43 -8.89
N SER A 427 -19.21 13.62 -9.50
CA SER A 427 -19.96 13.96 -10.72
C SER A 427 -19.34 13.42 -12.01
N SER A 428 -18.04 13.16 -12.05
CA SER A 428 -17.31 12.92 -13.28
C SER A 428 -16.73 11.50 -13.40
N CYS A 429 -16.30 10.90 -12.28
CA CYS A 429 -15.68 9.58 -12.29
C CYS A 429 -16.69 8.50 -12.71
N LYS A 430 -16.33 7.72 -13.72
CA LYS A 430 -17.19 6.61 -14.23
C LYS A 430 -17.10 5.36 -13.36
N ASN A 431 -16.08 5.20 -12.56
CA ASN A 431 -15.95 4.07 -11.64
C ASN A 431 -16.72 4.34 -10.33
N ALA A 432 -18.01 4.00 -10.34
CA ALA A 432 -18.86 4.18 -9.16
C ALA A 432 -18.41 3.35 -7.96
N ALA A 433 -17.78 2.20 -8.17
CA ALA A 433 -17.26 1.37 -7.08
C ALA A 433 -16.10 2.06 -6.36
N LEU A 434 -15.17 2.67 -7.11
CA LEU A 434 -14.09 3.48 -6.53
C LEU A 434 -14.66 4.65 -5.70
N ILE A 435 -15.61 5.41 -6.27
CA ILE A 435 -16.22 6.54 -5.55
C ILE A 435 -16.93 6.08 -4.28
N ASN A 436 -17.59 4.93 -4.30
CA ASN A 436 -18.25 4.39 -3.10
C ASN A 436 -17.25 4.04 -1.99
N GLU A 437 -16.09 3.47 -2.35
CA GLU A 437 -15.03 3.19 -1.38
C GLU A 437 -14.39 4.48 -0.83
N LEU A 438 -14.15 5.49 -1.68
CA LEU A 438 -13.52 6.75 -1.28
C LEU A 438 -14.46 7.71 -0.53
N ARG A 439 -15.78 7.60 -0.72
CA ARG A 439 -16.77 8.58 -0.26
C ARG A 439 -16.65 9.04 1.20
N PRO A 440 -16.41 8.14 2.20
CA PRO A 440 -16.25 8.59 3.58
C PRO A 440 -15.09 9.58 3.75
N TRP A 441 -13.95 9.28 3.15
CA TRP A 441 -12.76 10.16 3.18
C TRP A 441 -12.96 11.42 2.35
N LEU A 442 -13.56 11.32 1.17
CA LEU A 442 -13.88 12.48 0.32
C LEU A 442 -14.78 13.48 1.04
N THR A 443 -15.76 13.00 1.81
CA THR A 443 -16.65 13.85 2.61
C THR A 443 -15.86 14.68 3.62
N GLU A 444 -14.97 14.06 4.38
CA GLU A 444 -14.15 14.76 5.37
C GLU A 444 -13.09 15.66 4.71
N PHE A 445 -12.56 15.24 3.56
CA PHE A 445 -11.63 16.03 2.76
C PHE A 445 -12.25 17.34 2.27
N GLY A 446 -13.46 17.31 1.77
CA GLY A 446 -14.19 18.53 1.40
C GLY A 446 -14.43 19.48 2.58
N LYS A 447 -14.81 18.94 3.74
CA LYS A 447 -14.96 19.72 4.98
C LYS A 447 -13.62 20.33 5.42
N LEU A 448 -12.50 19.62 5.28
CA LEU A 448 -11.17 20.14 5.55
C LEU A 448 -10.84 21.32 4.65
N GLY A 449 -11.16 21.23 3.35
CA GLY A 449 -11.01 22.35 2.41
C GLY A 449 -11.75 23.60 2.87
N THR A 450 -13.01 23.45 3.28
CA THR A 450 -13.83 24.54 3.81
C THR A 450 -13.22 25.13 5.08
N ARG A 451 -12.86 24.29 6.06
CA ARG A 451 -12.24 24.73 7.33
C ARG A 451 -10.93 25.48 7.11
N GLY A 452 -10.08 24.96 6.21
CA GLY A 452 -8.79 25.58 5.90
C GLY A 452 -8.92 26.96 5.27
N LYS A 453 -9.83 27.14 4.30
CA LYS A 453 -10.12 28.46 3.72
C LYS A 453 -10.62 29.45 4.78
N GLN A 454 -11.54 29.02 5.62
CA GLN A 454 -12.06 29.86 6.70
C GLN A 454 -10.98 30.22 7.72
N ALA A 455 -10.03 29.32 8.01
CA ALA A 455 -8.89 29.60 8.88
C ALA A 455 -7.96 30.66 8.29
N ILE A 456 -7.74 30.65 6.97
CA ILE A 456 -6.95 31.69 6.28
C ILE A 456 -7.68 33.05 6.31
N GLU A 457 -8.98 33.07 6.07
CA GLU A 457 -9.79 34.28 6.20
C GLU A 457 -9.73 34.86 7.64
N LEU A 458 -9.88 33.99 8.64
CA LEU A 458 -9.75 34.37 10.05
C LEU A 458 -8.34 34.91 10.37
N ALA A 459 -7.29 34.30 9.84
CA ALA A 459 -5.93 34.77 10.04
C ALA A 459 -5.73 36.18 9.46
N ARG A 460 -6.32 36.48 8.32
CA ARG A 460 -6.29 37.86 7.74
C ARG A 460 -7.02 38.87 8.65
N ILE A 461 -8.19 38.50 9.19
CA ILE A 461 -8.96 39.36 10.13
C ILE A 461 -8.14 39.56 11.41
N TYR A 462 -7.62 38.50 12.01
CA TYR A 462 -6.77 38.53 13.19
C TYR A 462 -5.56 39.46 13.04
N ARG A 463 -4.82 39.31 11.93
CA ARG A 463 -3.65 40.14 11.61
C ARG A 463 -4.00 41.61 11.35
N SER A 464 -5.18 41.90 10.83
CA SER A 464 -5.63 43.30 10.64
C SER A 464 -5.85 44.02 11.95
N GLY A 465 -6.24 43.33 13.01
CA GLY A 465 -6.53 43.88 14.34
C GLY A 465 -7.69 44.87 14.37
N LYS A 466 -8.55 44.91 13.33
CA LYS A 466 -9.55 45.96 13.14
C LYS A 466 -10.95 45.61 13.64
N ASP A 467 -11.30 44.33 13.71
CA ASP A 467 -12.65 43.86 14.03
C ASP A 467 -12.62 42.56 14.87
N ASP A 468 -12.51 42.75 16.17
CA ASP A 468 -12.49 41.62 17.12
C ASP A 468 -13.86 40.92 17.18
N ALA A 469 -14.97 41.60 16.94
CA ALA A 469 -16.32 41.00 16.96
C ALA A 469 -16.51 40.06 15.77
N LEU A 470 -16.15 40.49 14.57
CA LEU A 470 -16.21 39.67 13.35
C LEU A 470 -15.27 38.46 13.46
N PHE A 471 -14.08 38.65 14.06
CA PHE A 471 -13.16 37.54 14.29
C PHE A 471 -13.81 36.45 15.14
N TRP A 472 -14.36 36.79 16.31
CA TRP A 472 -14.95 35.79 17.20
C TRP A 472 -16.20 35.13 16.63
N GLU A 473 -17.02 35.87 15.89
CA GLU A 473 -18.18 35.30 15.17
C GLU A 473 -17.73 34.19 14.21
N LYS A 474 -16.77 34.48 13.34
CA LYS A 474 -16.25 33.51 12.36
C LYS A 474 -15.42 32.41 13.02
N TYR A 475 -14.67 32.71 14.08
CA TYR A 475 -13.87 31.72 14.81
C TYR A 475 -14.76 30.61 15.40
N ILE A 476 -15.85 30.98 16.06
CA ILE A 476 -16.80 30.03 16.65
C ILE A 476 -17.45 29.17 15.55
N GLN A 477 -17.75 29.74 14.40
CA GLN A 477 -18.31 28.99 13.27
C GLN A 477 -17.34 27.99 12.65
N ASN A 478 -16.04 28.23 12.77
CA ASN A 478 -14.98 27.38 12.19
C ASN A 478 -14.36 26.36 13.18
N ILE A 479 -14.78 26.37 14.43
CA ILE A 479 -14.34 25.34 15.41
C ILE A 479 -14.96 23.99 15.04
N MET A 480 -14.14 22.94 15.02
CA MET A 480 -14.66 21.58 14.92
C MET A 480 -15.47 21.22 16.16
N THR A 481 -16.71 20.82 15.97
CA THR A 481 -17.50 20.23 17.04
C THR A 481 -16.91 18.85 17.44
N PRO A 482 -17.27 18.31 18.63
CA PRO A 482 -16.90 16.95 18.97
C PRO A 482 -17.37 15.89 17.96
N GLU A 483 -18.50 16.15 17.26
CA GLU A 483 -18.99 15.28 16.19
C GLU A 483 -18.13 15.39 14.94
N ASP A 484 -17.79 16.60 14.49
CA ASP A 484 -16.85 16.81 13.37
C ASP A 484 -15.50 16.15 13.66
N ARG A 485 -15.00 16.27 14.89
CA ARG A 485 -13.75 15.63 15.30
C ARG A 485 -13.85 14.11 15.18
N ARG A 486 -14.89 13.49 15.69
CA ARG A 486 -15.08 12.03 15.58
C ARG A 486 -15.20 11.57 14.12
N SER A 487 -15.91 12.34 13.29
CA SER A 487 -16.06 12.04 11.86
C SER A 487 -14.73 12.11 11.13
N TYR A 488 -13.94 13.15 11.37
CA TYR A 488 -12.60 13.29 10.81
C TYR A 488 -11.65 12.18 11.29
N GLU A 489 -11.63 11.88 12.60
CA GLU A 489 -10.76 10.82 13.14
C GLU A 489 -11.09 9.42 12.58
N ALA A 490 -12.30 9.21 12.11
CA ALA A 490 -12.71 7.97 11.46
C ALA A 490 -12.26 7.86 10.00
N HIS A 491 -11.97 8.99 9.32
CA HIS A 491 -11.64 9.03 7.89
C HIS A 491 -10.63 10.14 7.59
N LYS A 492 -9.38 9.92 8.01
CA LYS A 492 -8.33 10.94 7.96
C LYS A 492 -7.72 11.12 6.56
N SER A 493 -7.50 12.38 6.21
CA SER A 493 -6.70 12.82 5.06
C SER A 493 -6.13 14.20 5.34
N GLY A 494 -5.12 14.61 4.58
CA GLY A 494 -4.46 15.91 4.78
C GLY A 494 -3.69 16.04 6.09
N THR A 495 -3.30 14.93 6.70
CA THR A 495 -2.69 14.86 8.04
C THR A 495 -1.26 15.40 8.07
N LEU A 496 -0.58 15.42 6.94
CA LEU A 496 0.80 15.88 6.86
C LEU A 496 0.92 17.41 6.98
N LYS A 497 0.03 18.15 6.33
CA LYS A 497 0.14 19.62 6.23
C LYS A 497 -1.17 20.38 6.42
N LEU A 498 -2.27 19.91 5.85
CA LEU A 498 -3.52 20.69 5.77
C LEU A 498 -4.28 20.76 7.10
N GLN A 499 -4.52 19.61 7.71
CA GLN A 499 -5.18 19.55 9.02
C GLN A 499 -4.31 20.19 10.12
N PRO A 500 -2.99 19.92 10.19
CA PRO A 500 -2.09 20.61 11.12
C PRO A 500 -2.09 22.12 10.97
N PHE A 501 -2.12 22.65 9.73
CA PHE A 501 -2.25 24.09 9.53
C PHE A 501 -3.54 24.63 10.15
N TYR A 502 -4.69 24.01 9.82
CA TYR A 502 -5.98 24.43 10.35
C TYR A 502 -5.98 24.45 11.89
N GLU A 503 -5.58 23.36 12.53
CA GLU A 503 -5.57 23.25 13.98
C GLU A 503 -4.62 24.24 14.64
N ASN A 504 -3.41 24.34 14.13
CA ASN A 504 -2.41 25.24 14.67
C ASN A 504 -2.77 26.71 14.48
N ALA A 505 -3.31 27.08 13.34
CA ALA A 505 -3.74 28.46 13.08
C ALA A 505 -4.89 28.89 13.99
N MET A 506 -5.91 28.02 14.14
CA MET A 506 -7.03 28.28 15.06
C MET A 506 -6.54 28.46 16.50
N ASP A 507 -5.66 27.60 16.94
CA ASP A 507 -5.10 27.60 18.29
C ASP A 507 -4.20 28.81 18.54
N ASP A 508 -3.29 29.16 17.61
CA ASP A 508 -2.40 30.33 17.71
C ASP A 508 -3.18 31.64 17.78
N MET A 509 -4.27 31.77 17.00
CA MET A 509 -5.12 32.95 17.04
C MET A 509 -5.85 33.08 18.39
N ALA A 510 -6.40 31.98 18.92
CA ALA A 510 -7.07 31.98 20.23
C ALA A 510 -6.10 32.38 21.35
N HIS A 511 -4.92 31.79 21.35
CA HIS A 511 -3.85 32.11 22.32
C HIS A 511 -3.37 33.55 22.22
N GLY A 512 -3.20 34.07 21.01
CA GLY A 512 -2.84 35.47 20.79
C GLY A 512 -3.88 36.45 21.37
N TYR A 513 -5.16 36.15 21.24
CA TYR A 513 -6.24 36.95 21.85
C TYR A 513 -6.25 36.81 23.38
N LEU A 514 -6.08 35.60 23.92
CA LEU A 514 -5.97 35.42 25.39
C LEU A 514 -4.81 36.19 25.98
N LYS A 515 -3.66 36.21 25.32
CA LYS A 515 -2.50 37.02 25.72
C LYS A 515 -2.83 38.53 25.69
N LYS A 516 -3.50 39.01 24.61
CA LYS A 516 -3.92 40.40 24.45
C LYS A 516 -4.89 40.85 25.55
N LEU A 517 -5.87 40.01 25.92
CA LEU A 517 -6.91 40.32 26.88
C LEU A 517 -6.49 40.18 28.34
N SER A 518 -5.74 39.16 28.67
CA SER A 518 -5.42 38.79 30.05
C SER A 518 -3.98 39.09 30.46
N GLY A 519 -3.09 39.38 29.52
CA GLY A 519 -1.65 39.47 29.74
C GLY A 519 -0.99 38.15 30.15
N LYS A 520 -1.75 37.04 30.19
CA LYS A 520 -1.25 35.72 30.57
C LYS A 520 -0.88 34.92 29.33
N VAL A 521 0.25 34.23 29.39
CA VAL A 521 0.67 33.30 28.36
C VAL A 521 0.05 31.93 28.68
N PRO A 522 -0.60 31.27 27.72
CA PRO A 522 -1.09 29.91 27.91
C PRO A 522 0.01 28.95 28.32
N THR A 523 -0.33 27.93 29.10
CA THR A 523 0.57 26.90 29.60
C THR A 523 0.37 25.54 28.93
N ASP A 524 -0.55 25.48 27.99
CA ASP A 524 -0.74 24.30 27.15
C ASP A 524 0.29 24.30 26.03
N TYR A 525 1.39 23.63 26.29
CA TYR A 525 2.49 23.49 25.34
C TYR A 525 2.04 22.62 24.15
N ARG A 526 2.74 22.78 23.03
CA ARG A 526 2.50 22.00 21.82
C ARG A 526 3.71 21.11 21.51
N GLY A 527 3.48 19.84 21.25
CA GLY A 527 4.50 19.00 20.62
C GLY A 527 4.75 19.41 19.17
N ILE A 528 5.99 19.37 18.76
CA ILE A 528 6.47 19.65 17.42
C ILE A 528 7.50 18.62 17.01
N GLY A 529 7.72 18.41 15.71
CA GLY A 529 8.71 17.43 15.25
C GLY A 529 8.75 17.28 13.73
N SER A 530 9.69 16.47 13.26
CA SER A 530 9.82 16.10 11.85
C SER A 530 8.86 15.01 11.42
N PHE A 531 8.25 14.27 12.35
CA PHE A 531 7.29 13.21 12.06
C PHE A 531 5.91 13.80 11.75
N SER A 532 5.17 13.20 10.82
CA SER A 532 3.79 13.62 10.52
C SER A 532 2.89 13.57 11.76
N SER A 533 3.03 12.53 12.57
CA SER A 533 2.31 12.40 13.85
C SER A 533 2.65 13.48 14.88
N ALA A 534 3.79 14.16 14.76
CA ALA A 534 4.16 15.26 15.65
C ALA A 534 3.26 16.51 15.50
N HIS A 535 2.49 16.59 14.45
CA HIS A 535 1.53 17.67 14.20
C HIS A 535 0.11 17.34 14.67
N THR A 536 -0.07 16.24 15.36
CA THR A 536 -1.39 15.74 15.79
C THR A 536 -1.60 15.93 17.28
N VAL A 537 -2.83 15.67 17.72
CA VAL A 537 -3.18 15.69 19.15
C VAL A 537 -2.43 14.63 19.97
N GLN A 538 -1.83 13.63 19.31
CA GLN A 538 -1.07 12.58 19.99
C GLN A 538 0.16 13.11 20.75
N THR A 539 0.74 14.21 20.29
CA THR A 539 1.86 14.85 21.01
C THR A 539 1.49 15.39 22.39
N LYS A 540 0.20 15.56 22.69
CA LYS A 540 -0.26 15.89 24.05
C LYS A 540 0.06 14.79 25.06
N LEU A 541 0.17 13.53 24.61
CA LEU A 541 0.53 12.39 25.46
C LEU A 541 1.98 12.47 26.01
N MET A 542 2.84 13.28 25.40
CA MET A 542 4.18 13.52 25.94
C MET A 542 4.24 14.73 26.91
N LEU A 543 3.12 15.45 27.11
CA LEU A 543 3.04 16.71 27.84
C LEU A 543 1.95 16.70 28.93
N ASP A 544 1.30 15.58 29.16
CA ASP A 544 0.14 15.46 30.08
C ASP A 544 0.52 15.16 31.53
N ASN A 545 1.82 15.01 31.83
CA ASN A 545 2.36 14.62 33.13
C ASN A 545 1.95 13.22 33.61
N ASP A 546 1.56 12.34 32.70
CA ASP A 546 1.24 10.94 33.00
C ASP A 546 2.30 10.03 32.38
N SER A 547 3.15 9.42 33.20
CA SER A 547 4.22 8.52 32.73
C SER A 547 3.72 7.19 32.16
N THR A 548 2.42 6.92 32.21
CA THR A 548 1.79 5.72 31.63
C THR A 548 1.30 5.96 30.21
N THR A 549 1.19 7.22 29.79
CA THR A 549 0.91 7.64 28.43
C THR A 549 2.21 8.03 27.72
N PHE A 550 2.23 7.90 26.40
CA PHE A 550 3.39 8.26 25.59
C PHE A 550 3.01 8.62 24.16
N TYR A 551 3.83 9.44 23.55
CA TYR A 551 3.81 9.66 22.12
C TYR A 551 4.73 8.66 21.42
N THR A 552 4.32 8.16 20.25
CA THR A 552 5.19 7.38 19.36
C THR A 552 5.09 7.93 17.93
N SER A 553 6.21 7.97 17.21
CA SER A 553 6.22 8.34 15.80
C SER A 553 5.52 7.32 14.91
N GLY A 554 5.46 6.05 15.36
CA GLY A 554 4.90 4.94 14.59
C GLY A 554 5.75 4.48 13.40
N ILE A 555 6.88 5.14 13.14
CA ILE A 555 7.80 4.83 12.04
C ILE A 555 9.24 4.86 12.55
N ALA A 556 10.12 4.17 11.81
CA ALA A 556 11.55 4.18 12.10
C ALA A 556 12.15 5.59 11.98
N GLN A 557 13.04 5.90 12.89
CA GLN A 557 13.79 7.16 12.89
C GLN A 557 14.80 7.19 11.73
N LYS A 558 15.02 8.37 11.19
CA LYS A 558 16.06 8.66 10.21
C LYS A 558 17.03 9.70 10.75
N ALA A 559 18.21 9.79 10.18
CA ALA A 559 19.16 10.86 10.54
C ALA A 559 18.52 12.24 10.36
N ASN A 560 18.71 13.11 11.36
CA ASN A 560 18.11 14.43 11.47
C ASN A 560 16.61 14.47 11.82
N ASP A 561 16.00 13.36 12.18
CA ASP A 561 14.68 13.41 12.81
C ASP A 561 14.77 14.08 14.18
N TRP A 562 13.72 14.79 14.54
CA TRP A 562 13.65 15.52 15.79
C TRP A 562 12.22 15.55 16.36
N ILE A 563 12.14 15.72 17.66
CA ILE A 563 10.91 15.97 18.42
C ILE A 563 11.16 17.09 19.41
N GLY A 564 10.19 17.91 19.68
CA GLY A 564 10.36 19.04 20.58
C GLY A 564 9.05 19.56 21.15
N VAL A 565 9.15 20.64 21.89
CA VAL A 565 8.02 21.32 22.54
C VAL A 565 8.06 22.81 22.20
N ASP A 566 6.95 23.31 21.66
CA ASP A 566 6.68 24.74 21.53
C ASP A 566 6.04 25.27 22.82
N LEU A 567 6.78 26.12 23.54
CA LEU A 567 6.35 26.74 24.80
C LEU A 567 5.40 27.92 24.59
N ARG A 568 5.03 28.22 23.32
CA ARG A 568 4.10 29.27 22.88
C ARG A 568 4.56 30.70 23.13
N ASP A 569 5.63 30.89 23.86
CA ASP A 569 6.30 32.17 24.09
C ASP A 569 7.74 31.91 24.51
N VAL A 570 8.58 32.95 24.44
CA VAL A 570 9.97 32.89 24.97
C VAL A 570 9.91 32.81 26.47
N ARG A 571 10.54 31.78 27.05
CA ARG A 571 10.55 31.50 28.49
C ARG A 571 11.97 31.15 28.95
N ASP A 572 12.26 31.45 30.19
CA ASP A 572 13.46 30.95 30.86
C ASP A 572 13.22 29.49 31.25
N VAL A 573 13.96 28.58 30.62
CA VAL A 573 13.91 27.14 30.91
C VAL A 573 15.06 26.80 31.86
N THR A 574 14.74 26.30 33.04
CA THR A 574 15.72 25.94 34.07
C THR A 574 16.03 24.46 34.09
N GLU A 575 15.11 23.63 33.62
CA GLU A 575 15.25 22.18 33.62
C GLU A 575 14.46 21.56 32.49
N ILE A 576 15.01 20.52 31.84
CA ILE A 576 14.37 19.68 30.88
C ILE A 576 14.51 18.24 31.38
N SER A 577 13.37 17.56 31.57
CA SER A 577 13.31 16.14 31.90
C SER A 577 12.62 15.37 30.77
N ILE A 578 13.29 14.37 30.24
CA ILE A 578 12.82 13.56 29.12
C ILE A 578 12.77 12.11 29.58
N LEU A 579 11.56 11.51 29.53
CA LEU A 579 11.38 10.07 29.71
C LEU A 579 11.24 9.44 28.33
N GLN A 580 12.16 8.53 27.97
CA GLN A 580 12.19 7.84 26.68
C GLN A 580 11.98 6.34 26.86
N GLY A 581 11.52 5.68 25.79
CA GLY A 581 11.31 4.25 25.74
C GLY A 581 9.99 3.82 26.38
N ARG A 582 9.52 2.65 25.94
CA ARG A 582 8.40 1.95 26.59
C ARG A 582 8.95 0.86 27.49
N ASN A 583 8.17 0.46 28.44
CA ASN A 583 8.51 -0.64 29.33
C ASN A 583 8.18 -2.00 28.67
N SER A 584 8.64 -2.25 27.45
CA SER A 584 8.45 -3.48 26.71
C SER A 584 9.77 -4.21 26.47
N LYS A 585 9.71 -5.52 26.36
CA LYS A 585 10.91 -6.36 26.21
C LYS A 585 11.58 -6.26 24.84
N ASP A 586 10.87 -5.72 23.85
CA ASP A 586 11.31 -5.66 22.45
C ASP A 586 11.78 -4.25 22.05
N ASP A 587 12.22 -3.45 23.00
CA ASP A 587 12.18 -2.02 22.95
C ASP A 587 13.46 -1.37 22.47
N VAL A 588 13.35 -0.70 21.36
CA VAL A 588 14.32 0.24 20.79
C VAL A 588 13.69 1.62 20.56
N ASP A 589 12.68 1.97 21.36
CA ASP A 589 11.84 3.14 21.15
C ASP A 589 12.43 4.39 21.83
N TYR A 590 13.69 4.75 21.57
CA TYR A 590 14.33 5.95 22.11
C TYR A 590 15.39 6.49 21.16
N PHE A 591 15.81 7.74 21.38
CA PHE A 591 16.97 8.29 20.72
C PHE A 591 18.25 7.75 21.38
N ASP A 592 19.12 7.20 20.57
CA ASP A 592 20.38 6.60 21.01
C ASP A 592 21.45 7.67 21.26
N HIS A 593 21.49 8.68 20.38
CA HIS A 593 22.33 9.85 20.49
C HIS A 593 21.54 11.09 20.11
N ASP A 594 21.29 11.98 21.05
CA ASP A 594 20.51 13.18 20.84
C ASP A 594 21.27 14.45 21.25
N ILE A 595 20.87 15.56 20.63
CA ILE A 595 21.33 16.91 20.99
C ILE A 595 20.09 17.73 21.33
N VAL A 596 20.08 18.35 22.49
CA VAL A 596 19.04 19.29 22.85
C VAL A 596 19.42 20.69 22.34
N VAL A 597 18.52 21.25 21.52
CA VAL A 597 18.65 22.61 20.98
C VAL A 597 17.46 23.46 21.40
N CYS A 598 17.65 24.76 21.52
CA CYS A 598 16.61 25.70 21.88
C CYS A 598 16.53 26.83 20.86
N SER A 599 15.33 27.33 20.62
CA SER A 599 15.11 28.47 19.74
C SER A 599 14.17 29.48 20.39
N ALA A 600 14.46 30.76 20.23
CA ALA A 600 13.59 31.85 20.66
C ALA A 600 12.58 32.27 19.58
N ASP A 601 12.81 31.90 18.33
CA ASP A 601 11.98 32.30 17.17
C ASP A 601 11.42 31.10 16.39
N GLY A 602 11.78 29.89 16.78
CA GLY A 602 11.39 28.64 16.10
C GLY A 602 12.02 28.49 14.71
N ARG A 603 13.05 29.26 14.37
CA ARG A 603 13.75 29.25 13.07
C ARG A 603 15.24 29.03 13.20
N THR A 604 15.82 29.65 14.19
CA THR A 604 17.26 29.54 14.49
C THR A 604 17.42 28.61 15.69
N TRP A 605 18.10 27.49 15.49
CA TRP A 605 18.28 26.42 16.48
C TRP A 605 19.76 26.28 16.88
#